data_e6e9f4f7f7a913babd6bd6be4d94686f
#
_entry.id   e6e9f4f7f7a913babd6bd6be4d94686f
#
_cell.length_a   1.000
_cell.length_b   1.000
_cell.length_c   1.000
_cell.angle_alpha   90.00
_cell.angle_beta   90.00
_cell.angle_gamma   90.00
#
_symmetry.space_group_name_H-M   'P 1'
#
loop_
_entity.id
_entity.type
_entity.pdbx_description
1 polymer ?
#
loop_
_entity_poly.entity_id
_entity_poly.type
_entity_poly.pdbx_seq_one_letter_code
_entity_poly.pdbx_strand_id
1 'polypeptide(L)'
;HYPLRRQRQMCKETGIILADTKFEFGRDKDGTLVIGDEVLTPDSSRYWPADEYCEGKVQPSFDKQYVRDWLTSPASGWDRTSDTQPPALPADVIAATRARYIEAYEKISGKSFADWPGSAL
;
A
#
# COMPACT_ATOMS: atom_id res chain seq x y z
N HIS A 1 10.32 -20.27 10.53
CA HIS A 1 10.34 -19.51 11.79
C HIS A 1 11.01 -18.13 11.68
N TYR A 2 12.03 -17.98 10.84
CA TYR A 2 12.76 -16.73 10.67
C TYR A 2 11.92 -15.61 10.01
N PRO A 3 11.12 -15.83 8.97
CA PRO A 3 10.25 -14.81 8.38
C PRO A 3 9.20 -14.29 9.35
N LEU A 4 8.60 -15.16 10.16
CA LEU A 4 7.60 -14.78 11.16
C LEU A 4 8.18 -13.91 12.28
N ARG A 5 9.43 -14.15 12.68
CA ARG A 5 10.11 -13.30 13.66
C ARG A 5 10.37 -11.90 13.12
N ARG A 6 10.81 -11.79 11.87
CA ARG A 6 11.02 -10.48 11.21
C ARG A 6 9.72 -9.70 11.03
N GLN A 7 8.64 -10.35 10.65
CA GLN A 7 7.32 -9.72 10.57
C GLN A 7 6.86 -9.20 11.93
N ARG A 8 7.02 -9.99 12.99
CA ARG A 8 6.67 -9.56 14.36
C ARG A 8 7.53 -8.39 14.83
N GLN A 9 8.81 -8.41 14.51
CA GLN A 9 9.73 -7.32 14.84
C GLN A 9 9.34 -6.05 14.09
N MET A 10 9.10 -6.13 12.79
CA MET A 10 8.63 -5.01 11.98
C MET A 10 7.33 -4.42 12.52
N CYS A 11 6.35 -5.27 12.88
CA CYS A 11 5.09 -4.84 13.48
C CYS A 11 5.30 -4.07 14.80
N LYS A 12 6.21 -4.55 15.66
CA LYS A 12 6.54 -3.87 16.91
C LYS A 12 7.25 -2.53 16.71
N GLU A 13 8.13 -2.44 15.72
CA GLU A 13 8.94 -1.25 15.46
C GLU A 13 8.16 -0.19 14.67
N THR A 14 7.33 -0.59 13.73
CA THR A 14 6.66 0.31 12.79
C THR A 14 5.16 0.50 13.05
N GLY A 15 4.53 -0.41 13.80
CA GLY A 15 3.07 -0.44 13.95
C GLY A 15 2.34 -0.90 12.69
N ILE A 16 3.06 -1.54 11.75
CA ILE A 16 2.52 -2.02 10.48
C ILE A 16 2.72 -3.52 10.36
N ILE A 17 1.66 -4.23 9.97
CA ILE A 17 1.70 -5.64 9.60
C ILE A 17 1.88 -5.74 8.10
N LEU A 18 2.96 -6.38 7.64
CA LEU A 18 3.11 -6.80 6.26
C LEU A 18 2.32 -8.09 6.05
N ALA A 19 1.15 -7.98 5.43
CA ALA A 19 0.25 -9.11 5.23
C ALA A 19 0.70 -10.01 4.08
N ASP A 20 1.00 -9.42 2.94
CA ASP A 20 1.57 -10.09 1.77
C ASP A 20 2.37 -9.10 0.92
N THR A 21 3.20 -9.65 0.04
CA THR A 21 4.01 -8.88 -0.89
C THR A 21 4.25 -9.67 -2.17
N LYS A 22 4.42 -8.96 -3.27
CA LYS A 22 4.79 -9.50 -4.57
C LYS A 22 6.22 -9.13 -4.88
N PHE A 23 7.00 -10.08 -5.35
CA PHE A 23 8.33 -9.87 -5.90
C PHE A 23 8.36 -10.32 -7.37
N GLU A 24 9.02 -9.55 -8.19
CA GLU A 24 9.32 -9.93 -9.57
C GLU A 24 10.82 -10.08 -9.74
N PHE A 25 11.23 -11.19 -10.36
CA PHE A 25 12.63 -11.50 -10.59
C PHE A 25 12.88 -11.68 -12.07
N GLY A 26 14.03 -11.26 -12.51
CA GLY A 26 14.52 -11.47 -13.88
C GLY A 26 16.02 -11.71 -13.92
N ARG A 27 16.54 -11.93 -15.11
CA ARG A 27 17.99 -11.95 -15.34
C ARG A 27 18.35 -10.77 -16.22
N ASP A 28 19.42 -10.09 -15.86
CA ASP A 28 20.00 -9.06 -16.73
C ASP A 28 20.75 -9.68 -17.92
N LYS A 29 21.33 -8.84 -18.77
CA LYS A 29 22.09 -9.26 -19.95
C LYS A 29 23.30 -10.14 -19.62
N ASP A 30 23.82 -10.06 -18.42
CA ASP A 30 24.97 -10.82 -17.93
C ASP A 30 24.55 -12.11 -17.19
N GLY A 31 23.24 -12.39 -17.14
CA GLY A 31 22.67 -13.57 -16.49
C GLY A 31 22.52 -13.43 -14.98
N THR A 32 22.82 -12.27 -14.39
CA THR A 32 22.68 -12.01 -12.96
C THR A 32 21.21 -11.91 -12.58
N LEU A 33 20.83 -12.56 -11.48
CA LEU A 33 19.47 -12.47 -10.93
C LEU A 33 19.26 -11.08 -10.35
N VAL A 34 18.22 -10.40 -10.80
CA VAL A 34 17.84 -9.06 -10.36
C VAL A 34 16.38 -9.04 -9.92
N ILE A 35 16.06 -8.16 -8.99
CA ILE A 35 14.69 -7.82 -8.64
C ILE A 35 14.23 -6.74 -9.61
N GLY A 36 13.12 -6.99 -10.32
CA GLY A 36 12.44 -6.02 -11.16
C GLY A 36 11.28 -5.38 -10.42
N ASP A 37 10.82 -4.26 -10.97
CA ASP A 37 9.70 -3.50 -10.44
C ASP A 37 9.89 -3.03 -8.99
N GLU A 38 8.87 -2.45 -8.42
CA GLU A 38 8.87 -1.98 -7.04
C GLU A 38 8.73 -3.12 -6.04
N VAL A 39 9.33 -3.00 -4.88
CA VAL A 39 9.24 -3.97 -3.79
C VAL A 39 8.91 -3.25 -2.48
N LEU A 40 8.11 -3.91 -1.63
CA LEU A 40 7.78 -3.43 -0.29
C LEU A 40 7.18 -2.01 -0.26
N THR A 41 6.41 -1.69 -1.26
CA THR A 41 5.63 -0.45 -1.34
C THR A 41 4.14 -0.74 -1.07
N PRO A 42 3.31 0.26 -0.78
CA PRO A 42 1.87 0.08 -0.68
C PRO A 42 1.18 -0.45 -1.96
N ASP A 43 1.85 -0.37 -3.11
CA ASP A 43 1.33 -0.90 -4.37
C ASP A 43 1.70 -2.36 -4.60
N SER A 44 2.90 -2.79 -4.20
CA SER A 44 3.38 -4.16 -4.31
C SER A 44 3.03 -5.04 -3.12
N SER A 45 2.63 -4.44 -2.00
CA SER A 45 2.43 -5.11 -0.72
C SER A 45 1.15 -4.64 -0.03
N ARG A 46 0.55 -5.52 0.78
CA ARG A 46 -0.51 -5.12 1.70
C ARG A 46 0.05 -4.83 3.08
N TYR A 47 -0.18 -3.61 3.53
CA TYR A 47 0.18 -3.15 4.85
C TYR A 47 -1.08 -2.86 5.66
N TRP A 48 -1.17 -3.46 6.84
CA TRP A 48 -2.28 -3.23 7.77
C TRP A 48 -1.79 -2.47 9.00
N PRO A 49 -2.55 -1.48 9.48
CA PRO A 49 -2.26 -0.88 10.77
C PRO A 49 -2.40 -1.94 11.87
N ALA A 50 -1.36 -2.07 12.70
CA ALA A 50 -1.33 -3.11 13.73
C ALA A 50 -2.33 -2.87 14.85
N ASP A 51 -2.61 -1.61 15.16
CA ASP A 51 -3.56 -1.16 16.16
C ASP A 51 -5.03 -1.35 15.78
N GLU A 52 -5.30 -1.44 14.46
CA GLU A 52 -6.65 -1.65 13.93
C GLU A 52 -6.91 -3.11 13.50
N TYR A 53 -5.91 -3.97 13.64
CA TYR A 53 -6.05 -5.37 13.24
C TYR A 53 -7.09 -6.11 14.09
N CYS A 54 -8.01 -6.77 13.41
CA CYS A 54 -9.04 -7.59 14.06
C CYS A 54 -9.24 -8.89 13.26
N GLU A 55 -9.00 -10.02 13.91
CA GLU A 55 -9.18 -11.33 13.31
C GLU A 55 -10.63 -11.54 12.84
N GLY A 56 -10.81 -12.17 11.68
CA GLY A 56 -12.12 -12.47 11.10
C GLY A 56 -12.85 -11.28 10.45
N LYS A 57 -12.21 -10.13 10.34
CA LYS A 57 -12.75 -8.94 9.66
C LYS A 57 -11.87 -8.52 8.48
N VAL A 58 -12.46 -7.76 7.56
CA VAL A 58 -11.69 -7.08 6.53
C VAL A 58 -10.82 -6.01 7.20
N GLN A 59 -9.51 -6.06 6.92
CA GLN A 59 -8.57 -5.14 7.54
C GLN A 59 -8.50 -3.82 6.77
N PRO A 60 -8.39 -2.67 7.45
CA PRO A 60 -8.02 -1.43 6.80
C PRO A 60 -6.62 -1.58 6.19
N SER A 61 -6.37 -0.92 5.07
CA SER A 61 -5.12 -1.04 4.34
C SER A 61 -4.55 0.33 4.00
N PHE A 62 -3.24 0.44 3.91
CA PHE A 62 -2.52 1.64 3.48
C PHE A 62 -2.38 1.75 1.96
N ASP A 63 -3.02 0.85 1.21
CA ASP A 63 -2.88 0.76 -0.24
C ASP A 63 -4.07 1.39 -1.00
N LYS A 64 -4.10 1.10 -2.29
CA LYS A 64 -5.16 1.46 -3.23
C LYS A 64 -6.54 0.86 -2.93
N GLN A 65 -6.69 0.06 -1.88
CA GLN A 65 -7.97 -0.51 -1.50
C GLN A 65 -9.00 0.56 -1.15
N TYR A 66 -8.56 1.68 -0.57
CA TYR A 66 -9.43 2.80 -0.28
C TYR A 66 -10.09 3.40 -1.55
N VAL A 67 -9.31 3.56 -2.62
CA VAL A 67 -9.83 4.00 -3.92
C VAL A 67 -10.76 2.96 -4.54
N ARG A 68 -10.40 1.68 -4.44
CA ARG A 68 -11.24 0.57 -4.94
C ARG A 68 -12.57 0.52 -4.22
N ASP A 69 -12.56 0.68 -2.90
CA ASP A 69 -13.79 0.66 -2.09
C ASP A 69 -14.71 1.82 -2.48
N TRP A 70 -14.14 3.01 -2.72
CA TRP A 70 -14.93 4.13 -3.22
C TRP A 70 -15.51 3.84 -4.63
N LEU A 71 -14.69 3.34 -5.55
CA LEU A 71 -15.12 3.03 -6.92
C LEU A 71 -16.23 1.97 -6.96
N THR A 72 -16.23 1.03 -6.03
CA THR A 72 -17.27 -0.02 -5.94
C THR A 72 -18.44 0.37 -5.04
N SER A 73 -18.37 1.53 -4.39
CA SER A 73 -19.47 2.03 -3.56
C SER A 73 -20.59 2.66 -4.40
N PRO A 74 -21.81 2.76 -3.87
CA PRO A 74 -22.90 3.49 -4.54
C PRO A 74 -22.56 4.95 -4.83
N ALA A 75 -21.67 5.57 -4.06
CA ALA A 75 -21.27 6.96 -4.23
C ALA A 75 -20.55 7.23 -5.56
N SER A 76 -19.86 6.24 -6.13
CA SER A 76 -19.21 6.39 -7.43
C SER A 76 -20.20 6.34 -8.60
N GLY A 77 -21.32 5.65 -8.44
CA GLY A 77 -22.30 5.38 -9.50
C GLY A 77 -21.74 4.56 -10.67
N TRP A 78 -20.59 3.94 -10.50
CA TRP A 78 -19.89 3.22 -11.57
C TRP A 78 -20.09 1.71 -11.46
N ASP A 79 -20.44 1.10 -12.59
CA ASP A 79 -20.48 -0.34 -12.74
C ASP A 79 -19.16 -0.84 -13.33
N ARG A 80 -18.40 -1.55 -12.51
CA ARG A 80 -17.10 -2.14 -12.88
C ARG A 80 -17.21 -3.14 -14.03
N THR A 81 -18.37 -3.76 -14.24
CA THR A 81 -18.61 -4.74 -15.31
C THR A 81 -19.02 -4.09 -16.63
N SER A 82 -19.28 -2.78 -16.63
CA SER A 82 -19.62 -2.02 -17.84
C SER A 82 -18.37 -1.61 -18.61
N ASP A 83 -18.54 -1.29 -19.89
CA ASP A 83 -17.49 -0.73 -20.74
C ASP A 83 -17.28 0.78 -20.53
N THR A 84 -17.92 1.36 -19.54
CA THR A 84 -17.78 2.79 -19.22
C THR A 84 -16.50 3.06 -18.45
N GLN A 85 -15.88 4.20 -18.73
CA GLN A 85 -14.72 4.63 -17.97
C GLN A 85 -15.09 4.94 -16.52
N PRO A 86 -14.17 4.68 -15.56
CA PRO A 86 -14.40 5.04 -14.18
C PRO A 86 -14.54 6.57 -14.04
N PRO A 87 -15.36 7.04 -13.09
CA PRO A 87 -15.50 8.47 -12.84
C PRO A 87 -14.22 9.07 -12.26
N ALA A 88 -14.09 10.39 -12.40
CA ALA A 88 -13.02 11.11 -11.72
C ALA A 88 -13.13 10.95 -10.20
N LEU A 89 -12.00 10.76 -9.54
CA LEU A 89 -11.96 10.65 -8.08
C LEU A 89 -12.28 12.02 -7.44
N PRO A 90 -13.14 12.06 -6.41
CA PRO A 90 -13.33 13.26 -5.62
C PRO A 90 -12.04 13.73 -4.92
N ALA A 91 -11.92 15.02 -4.70
CA ALA A 91 -10.73 15.61 -4.07
C ALA A 91 -10.44 15.06 -2.66
N ASP A 92 -11.48 14.78 -1.89
CA ASP A 92 -11.36 14.16 -0.55
C ASP A 92 -10.85 12.72 -0.63
N VAL A 93 -11.25 11.94 -1.62
CA VAL A 93 -10.74 10.57 -1.84
C VAL A 93 -9.26 10.62 -2.23
N ILE A 94 -8.87 11.55 -3.10
CA ILE A 94 -7.47 11.76 -3.48
C ILE A 94 -6.64 12.15 -2.26
N ALA A 95 -7.10 13.12 -1.47
CA ALA A 95 -6.39 13.57 -0.28
C ALA A 95 -6.24 12.47 0.77
N ALA A 96 -7.30 11.69 1.03
CA ALA A 96 -7.26 10.57 1.97
C ALA A 96 -6.33 9.46 1.49
N THR A 97 -6.31 9.17 0.19
CA THR A 97 -5.38 8.18 -0.39
C THR A 97 -3.94 8.64 -0.23
N ARG A 98 -3.65 9.89 -0.58
CA ARG A 98 -2.31 10.47 -0.39
C ARG A 98 -1.84 10.41 1.06
N ALA A 99 -2.72 10.74 2.00
CA ALA A 99 -2.41 10.69 3.43
C ALA A 99 -2.02 9.28 3.90
N ARG A 100 -2.68 8.24 3.40
CA ARG A 100 -2.35 6.84 3.70
C ARG A 100 -0.97 6.43 3.19
N TYR A 101 -0.60 6.84 1.99
CA TYR A 101 0.74 6.58 1.45
C TYR A 101 1.83 7.29 2.24
N ILE A 102 1.60 8.54 2.64
CA ILE A 102 2.53 9.30 3.49
C ILE A 102 2.68 8.63 4.85
N GLU A 103 1.57 8.25 5.48
CA GLU A 103 1.59 7.57 6.78
C GLU A 103 2.38 6.26 6.71
N ALA A 104 2.18 5.45 5.68
CA ALA A 104 2.95 4.23 5.47
C ALA A 104 4.44 4.52 5.32
N TYR A 105 4.81 5.52 4.53
CA TYR A 105 6.20 5.95 4.37
C TYR A 105 6.83 6.35 5.71
N GLU A 106 6.15 7.20 6.47
CA GLU A 106 6.67 7.71 7.74
C GLU A 106 6.81 6.60 8.80
N LYS A 107 5.83 5.71 8.89
CA LYS A 107 5.86 4.56 9.81
C LYS A 107 6.98 3.58 9.47
N ILE A 108 7.17 3.27 8.19
CA ILE A 108 8.18 2.28 7.75
C ILE A 108 9.59 2.86 7.80
N SER A 109 9.77 4.09 7.33
CA SER A 109 11.09 4.72 7.25
C SER A 109 11.54 5.36 8.56
N GLY A 110 10.61 5.72 9.44
CA GLY A 110 10.88 6.55 10.61
C GLY A 110 11.26 8.00 10.28
N LYS A 111 10.98 8.44 9.06
CA LYS A 111 11.32 9.79 8.54
C LYS A 111 10.06 10.57 8.22
N SER A 112 10.12 11.89 8.37
CA SER A 112 9.05 12.77 7.89
C SER A 112 9.03 12.81 6.37
N PHE A 113 7.87 12.71 5.76
CA PHE A 113 7.72 12.87 4.31
C PHE A 113 8.09 14.27 3.83
N ALA A 114 7.93 15.30 4.70
CA ALA A 114 8.33 16.67 4.39
C ALA A 114 9.85 16.80 4.13
N ASP A 115 10.65 15.91 4.69
CA ASP A 115 12.11 15.90 4.51
C ASP A 115 12.56 15.17 3.24
N TRP A 116 11.63 14.52 2.53
CA TRP A 116 11.95 13.89 1.26
C TRP A 116 12.10 14.92 0.14
N PRO A 117 13.19 14.89 -0.65
CA PRO A 117 13.47 15.92 -1.67
C PRO A 117 12.37 16.09 -2.73
N GLY A 118 11.54 15.07 -2.95
CA GLY A 118 10.41 15.11 -3.87
C GLY A 118 9.07 15.49 -3.24
N SER A 119 9.02 15.85 -1.97
CA SER A 119 7.76 16.14 -1.26
C SER A 119 7.02 17.39 -1.77
N ALA A 120 7.73 18.27 -2.46
CA ALA A 120 7.18 19.52 -3.01
C ALA A 120 6.57 19.39 -4.42
N LEU A 121 6.54 18.17 -4.99
CA LEU A 121 5.99 17.88 -6.31
C LEU A 121 4.47 17.61 -6.28
#